data_f6cfe6d4876c4384b953acaf44004fd5
#
_entry.id   f6cfe6d4876c4384b953acaf44004fd5
#
_cell.length_a   1.000
_cell.length_b   1.000
_cell.length_c   1.000
_cell.angle_alpha   90.00
_cell.angle_beta   90.00
_cell.angle_gamma   90.00
#
_symmetry.space_group_name_H-M   'P 1'
#
loop_
_entity.id
_entity.type
_entity.pdbx_description
1 polymer ?
#
loop_
_entity_poly.entity_id
_entity_poly.type
_entity_poly.pdbx_seq_one_letter_code
_entity_poly.pdbx_strand_id
1 'polypeptide(L)'
;TSLEQGERFRAEAVLSEIEELSSGGLLDDRTIVSFTINFKPNQIEFKAVQYAAEFNRVIETADKFGNAVIAIRGHADPTKTLVDLVKAGLTKGTLKRSGSRGNYSYSLNGRSLSLDDTERLLESIGKGDFDGVDDYNPRRTMQAALNLSRKRAEAVKSSVIAYAKGKGIAVDLSQIQPQGVGIAEPFISKPRSVVEAEQNMRVEFRVIRVSAEVTQESDFDF
;
A
#
# COMPACT_ATOMS: atom_id res chain seq x y z
N THR A 1 -5.45 19.03 22.31
CA THR A 1 -6.39 20.18 22.26
C THR A 1 -7.47 19.88 21.21
N SER A 2 -8.58 20.66 21.18
CA SER A 2 -9.70 20.42 20.25
C SER A 2 -9.32 20.51 18.77
N LEU A 3 -8.31 21.30 18.44
CA LEU A 3 -7.77 21.43 17.07
C LEU A 3 -7.08 20.14 16.63
N GLU A 4 -6.23 19.54 17.46
CA GLU A 4 -5.56 18.25 17.15
C GLU A 4 -6.57 17.08 17.02
N GLN A 5 -7.65 17.10 17.78
CA GLN A 5 -8.73 16.14 17.65
C GLN A 5 -9.50 16.31 16.34
N GLY A 6 -9.76 17.56 15.92
CA GLY A 6 -10.39 17.86 14.65
C GLY A 6 -9.52 17.46 13.44
N GLU A 7 -8.21 17.68 13.51
CA GLU A 7 -7.27 17.27 12.47
C GLU A 7 -7.16 15.74 12.37
N ARG A 8 -7.13 15.01 13.51
CA ARG A 8 -7.15 13.55 13.53
C ARG A 8 -8.44 12.99 12.93
N PHE A 9 -9.58 13.55 13.29
CA PHE A 9 -10.88 13.10 12.76
C PHE A 9 -10.95 13.28 11.24
N ARG A 10 -10.47 14.41 10.71
CA ARG A 10 -10.40 14.64 9.26
C ARG A 10 -9.46 13.67 8.57
N ALA A 11 -8.29 13.42 9.15
CA ALA A 11 -7.32 12.47 8.61
C ALA A 11 -7.88 11.04 8.54
N GLU A 12 -8.56 10.60 9.59
CA GLU A 12 -9.21 9.27 9.63
C GLU A 12 -10.33 9.14 8.61
N ALA A 13 -11.17 10.17 8.46
CA ALA A 13 -12.24 10.19 7.44
C ALA A 13 -11.67 10.11 6.01
N VAL A 14 -10.62 10.86 5.73
CA VAL A 14 -9.95 10.85 4.42
C VAL A 14 -9.30 9.50 4.13
N LEU A 15 -8.63 8.89 5.13
CA LEU A 15 -8.05 7.55 4.96
C LEU A 15 -9.13 6.51 4.67
N SER A 16 -10.27 6.57 5.38
CA SER A 16 -11.41 5.68 5.12
C SER A 16 -11.93 5.83 3.70
N GLU A 17 -12.09 7.07 3.20
CA GLU A 17 -12.53 7.32 1.81
C GLU A 17 -11.51 6.77 0.79
N ILE A 18 -10.21 6.93 1.02
CA ILE A 18 -9.17 6.37 0.14
C ILE A 18 -9.24 4.84 0.13
N GLU A 19 -9.47 4.21 1.28
CA GLU A 19 -9.61 2.76 1.39
C GLU A 19 -10.87 2.27 0.67
N GLU A 20 -11.99 2.97 0.79
CA GLU A 20 -13.22 2.66 0.07
C GLU A 20 -13.06 2.80 -1.44
N LEU A 21 -12.43 3.88 -1.91
CA LEU A 21 -12.14 4.08 -3.34
C LEU A 21 -11.21 3.00 -3.88
N SER A 22 -10.22 2.57 -3.08
CA SER A 22 -9.29 1.51 -3.46
C SER A 22 -9.99 0.15 -3.56
N SER A 23 -10.76 -0.22 -2.56
CA SER A 23 -11.51 -1.48 -2.53
C SER A 23 -12.61 -1.54 -3.59
N GLY A 24 -13.23 -0.42 -3.91
CA GLY A 24 -14.21 -0.28 -4.98
C GLY A 24 -13.64 -0.19 -6.40
N GLY A 25 -12.32 -0.16 -6.56
CA GLY A 25 -11.66 -0.01 -7.87
C GLY A 25 -11.79 1.39 -8.49
N LEU A 26 -12.23 2.39 -7.72
CA LEU A 26 -12.50 3.76 -8.19
C LEU A 26 -11.33 4.72 -7.95
N LEU A 27 -10.24 4.25 -7.37
CA LEU A 27 -9.10 5.08 -7.01
C LEU A 27 -8.48 5.78 -8.22
N ASP A 28 -8.37 5.08 -9.36
CA ASP A 28 -7.80 5.64 -10.58
C ASP A 28 -8.70 6.71 -11.19
N ASP A 29 -10.02 6.54 -11.16
CA ASP A 29 -11.00 7.50 -11.68
C ASP A 29 -11.00 8.82 -10.90
N ARG A 30 -10.63 8.80 -9.62
CA ARG A 30 -10.51 9.97 -8.75
C ARG A 30 -9.12 10.59 -8.74
N THR A 31 -8.13 9.93 -9.33
CA THR A 31 -6.74 10.39 -9.35
C THR A 31 -6.53 11.45 -10.43
N ILE A 32 -6.06 12.63 -10.04
CA ILE A 32 -5.76 13.76 -10.94
C ILE A 32 -4.30 13.67 -11.44
N VAL A 33 -3.39 13.34 -10.52
CA VAL A 33 -1.94 13.20 -10.79
C VAL A 33 -1.43 12.00 -10.02
N SER A 34 -0.61 11.19 -10.66
CA SER A 34 0.10 10.10 -9.98
C SER A 34 1.53 9.96 -10.48
N PHE A 35 2.40 9.47 -9.61
CA PHE A 35 3.73 8.96 -9.96
C PHE A 35 4.20 7.94 -8.93
N THR A 36 5.26 7.22 -9.26
CA THR A 36 5.79 6.13 -8.44
C THR A 36 7.23 6.39 -8.06
N ILE A 37 7.56 6.16 -6.79
CA ILE A 37 8.92 6.17 -6.24
C ILE A 37 9.31 4.73 -5.93
N ASN A 38 10.38 4.23 -6.54
CA ASN A 38 10.89 2.89 -6.30
C ASN A 38 11.95 2.86 -5.19
N PHE A 39 11.96 1.77 -4.43
CA PHE A 39 12.88 1.54 -3.32
C PHE A 39 13.73 0.30 -3.54
N LYS A 40 14.91 0.28 -2.94
CA LYS A 40 15.73 -0.92 -2.86
C LYS A 40 15.20 -1.86 -1.76
N PRO A 41 15.53 -3.17 -1.81
CA PRO A 41 15.13 -4.13 -0.81
C PRO A 41 15.47 -3.66 0.61
N ASN A 42 14.48 -3.71 1.52
CA ASN A 42 14.58 -3.35 2.94
C ASN A 42 15.02 -1.90 3.23
N GLN A 43 15.04 -1.01 2.24
CA GLN A 43 15.39 0.40 2.40
C GLN A 43 14.15 1.28 2.43
N ILE A 44 14.25 2.39 3.16
CA ILE A 44 13.27 3.48 3.22
C ILE A 44 13.83 4.77 2.62
N GLU A 45 15.11 4.79 2.27
CA GLU A 45 15.79 5.94 1.70
C GLU A 45 15.59 6.00 0.18
N PHE A 46 15.44 7.18 -0.35
CA PHE A 46 15.37 7.47 -1.78
C PHE A 46 15.98 8.85 -2.07
N LYS A 47 16.31 9.10 -3.34
CA LYS A 47 16.91 10.37 -3.75
C LYS A 47 15.81 11.39 -4.08
N ALA A 48 15.31 12.09 -3.06
CA ALA A 48 14.20 13.05 -3.18
C ALA A 48 14.42 14.12 -4.29
N VAL A 49 15.66 14.55 -4.52
CA VAL A 49 15.99 15.52 -5.56
C VAL A 49 15.62 15.05 -6.98
N GLN A 50 15.58 13.75 -7.22
CA GLN A 50 15.20 13.18 -8.51
C GLN A 50 13.70 13.34 -8.81
N TYR A 51 12.89 13.61 -7.80
CA TYR A 51 11.43 13.75 -7.87
C TYR A 51 10.96 15.20 -7.63
N ALA A 52 11.87 16.17 -7.73
CA ALA A 52 11.54 17.57 -7.47
C ALA A 52 10.47 18.12 -8.42
N ALA A 53 10.49 17.73 -9.69
CA ALA A 53 9.49 18.13 -10.68
C ALA A 53 8.11 17.54 -10.37
N GLU A 54 8.07 16.27 -9.99
CA GLU A 54 6.85 15.56 -9.60
C GLU A 54 6.26 16.15 -8.32
N PHE A 55 7.08 16.46 -7.31
CA PHE A 55 6.65 17.11 -6.08
C PHE A 55 6.05 18.49 -6.36
N ASN A 56 6.70 19.30 -7.20
CA ASN A 56 6.17 20.61 -7.59
C ASN A 56 4.79 20.48 -8.25
N ARG A 57 4.68 19.58 -9.26
CA ARG A 57 3.41 19.33 -9.95
C ARG A 57 2.29 18.91 -9.02
N VAL A 58 2.58 18.05 -8.05
CA VAL A 58 1.60 17.59 -7.06
C VAL A 58 1.13 18.72 -6.17
N ILE A 59 2.06 19.51 -5.61
CA ILE A 59 1.73 20.63 -4.72
C ILE A 59 0.89 21.66 -5.47
N GLU A 60 1.29 22.05 -6.69
CA GLU A 60 0.53 22.98 -7.53
C GLU A 60 -0.88 22.44 -7.88
N THR A 61 -0.99 21.12 -8.09
CA THR A 61 -2.29 20.50 -8.38
C THR A 61 -3.16 20.50 -7.14
N ALA A 62 -2.63 20.12 -5.98
CA ALA A 62 -3.39 20.11 -4.73
C ALA A 62 -3.88 21.51 -4.34
N ASP A 63 -3.07 22.55 -4.57
CA ASP A 63 -3.42 23.95 -4.29
C ASP A 63 -4.58 24.45 -5.16
N LYS A 64 -4.72 23.94 -6.38
CA LYS A 64 -5.82 24.31 -7.30
C LYS A 64 -7.18 23.72 -6.92
N PHE A 65 -7.18 22.62 -6.19
CA PHE A 65 -8.39 21.88 -5.84
C PHE A 65 -8.57 21.85 -4.32
N GLY A 66 -9.49 22.66 -3.81
CA GLY A 66 -9.74 22.75 -2.37
C GLY A 66 -10.22 21.44 -1.71
N ASN A 67 -10.64 20.47 -2.51
CA ASN A 67 -11.04 19.13 -2.08
C ASN A 67 -10.06 18.03 -2.53
N ALA A 68 -8.82 18.37 -2.86
CA ALA A 68 -7.81 17.40 -3.22
C ALA A 68 -7.06 16.89 -1.98
N VAL A 69 -6.75 15.61 -1.99
CA VAL A 69 -5.95 14.94 -0.97
C VAL A 69 -4.77 14.28 -1.64
N ILE A 70 -3.62 14.37 -0.99
CA ILE A 70 -2.39 13.72 -1.42
C ILE A 70 -2.28 12.39 -0.69
N ALA A 71 -2.62 11.29 -1.37
CA ALA A 71 -2.43 9.94 -0.87
C ALA A 71 -1.02 9.44 -1.19
N ILE A 72 -0.31 8.97 -0.17
CA ILE A 72 1.03 8.41 -0.29
C ILE A 72 0.94 6.95 0.14
N ARG A 73 0.83 6.02 -0.83
CA ARG A 73 0.59 4.61 -0.58
C ARG A 73 1.88 3.81 -0.74
N GLY A 74 2.41 3.30 0.37
CA GLY A 74 3.60 2.47 0.37
C GLY A 74 3.27 1.00 0.18
N HIS A 75 4.05 0.32 -0.67
CA HIS A 75 3.92 -1.10 -0.97
C HIS A 75 5.22 -1.85 -0.68
N ALA A 76 5.10 -3.15 -0.43
CA ALA A 76 6.23 -4.05 -0.22
C ALA A 76 6.09 -5.30 -1.10
N ASP A 77 7.21 -5.96 -1.34
CA ASP A 77 7.24 -7.18 -2.11
C ASP A 77 6.73 -8.39 -1.32
N PRO A 78 5.84 -9.24 -1.89
CA PRO A 78 5.26 -10.38 -1.20
C PRO A 78 6.19 -11.60 -1.13
N THR A 79 7.29 -11.66 -1.85
CA THR A 79 8.11 -12.89 -2.04
C THR A 79 8.49 -13.55 -0.71
N LYS A 80 8.95 -12.79 0.28
CA LYS A 80 9.35 -13.36 1.56
C LYS A 80 8.17 -14.00 2.30
N THR A 81 7.00 -13.34 2.28
CA THR A 81 5.77 -13.87 2.88
C THR A 81 5.31 -15.14 2.16
N LEU A 82 5.36 -15.16 0.82
CA LEU A 82 5.02 -16.35 0.03
C LEU A 82 5.96 -17.53 0.32
N VAL A 83 7.26 -17.26 0.44
CA VAL A 83 8.25 -18.29 0.80
C VAL A 83 7.96 -18.88 2.18
N ASP A 84 7.70 -18.02 3.17
CA ASP A 84 7.40 -18.48 4.54
C ASP A 84 6.07 -19.23 4.59
N LEU A 85 5.06 -18.77 3.87
CA LEU A 85 3.76 -19.45 3.75
C LEU A 85 3.92 -20.87 3.20
N VAL A 86 4.64 -21.01 2.08
CA VAL A 86 4.86 -22.32 1.46
C VAL A 86 5.64 -23.24 2.40
N LYS A 87 6.72 -22.76 3.01
CA LYS A 87 7.54 -23.55 3.93
C LYS A 87 6.76 -23.94 5.18
N ALA A 88 6.04 -23.01 5.81
CA ALA A 88 5.23 -23.28 6.97
C ALA A 88 4.14 -24.32 6.65
N GLY A 89 3.40 -24.16 5.57
CA GLY A 89 2.34 -25.07 5.17
C GLY A 89 2.85 -26.48 4.84
N LEU A 90 4.00 -26.60 4.18
CA LEU A 90 4.64 -27.88 3.90
C LEU A 90 5.14 -28.57 5.18
N THR A 91 5.80 -27.83 6.09
CA THR A 91 6.27 -28.34 7.37
C THR A 91 5.12 -28.81 8.26
N LYS A 92 4.02 -28.06 8.28
CA LYS A 92 2.80 -28.41 9.03
C LYS A 92 1.99 -29.55 8.39
N GLY A 93 2.24 -29.85 7.10
CA GLY A 93 1.49 -30.85 6.35
C GLY A 93 0.09 -30.40 5.88
N THR A 94 -0.29 -29.13 6.11
CA THR A 94 -1.54 -28.54 5.64
C THR A 94 -1.51 -28.12 4.17
N LEU A 95 -0.30 -27.79 3.68
CA LEU A 95 -0.04 -27.49 2.27
C LEU A 95 0.58 -28.71 1.59
N LYS A 96 0.04 -29.06 0.45
CA LYS A 96 0.64 -30.07 -0.46
C LYS A 96 1.13 -29.37 -1.72
N ARG A 97 2.25 -29.83 -2.25
CA ARG A 97 2.85 -29.36 -3.48
C ARG A 97 2.96 -30.49 -4.48
N SER A 98 2.58 -30.27 -5.73
CA SER A 98 2.75 -31.19 -6.86
C SER A 98 3.39 -30.46 -8.04
N GLY A 99 3.83 -31.22 -9.05
CA GLY A 99 4.54 -30.68 -10.22
C GLY A 99 6.05 -30.61 -10.04
N SER A 100 6.71 -29.82 -10.89
CA SER A 100 8.17 -29.68 -10.95
C SER A 100 8.60 -28.22 -10.73
N ARG A 101 9.90 -28.00 -10.55
CA ARG A 101 10.48 -26.68 -10.36
C ARG A 101 10.05 -25.71 -11.48
N GLY A 102 9.49 -24.58 -11.11
CA GLY A 102 8.93 -23.57 -12.02
C GLY A 102 7.44 -23.73 -12.30
N ASN A 103 6.87 -24.96 -12.12
CA ASN A 103 5.45 -25.28 -12.38
C ASN A 103 4.84 -26.04 -11.20
N TYR A 104 5.04 -25.54 -9.98
CA TYR A 104 4.39 -26.11 -8.81
C TYR A 104 2.94 -25.65 -8.70
N SER A 105 2.05 -26.60 -8.40
CA SER A 105 0.70 -26.38 -7.94
C SER A 105 0.59 -26.69 -6.44
N TYR A 106 -0.29 -25.99 -5.76
CA TYR A 106 -0.47 -26.10 -4.32
C TYR A 106 -1.92 -26.40 -3.97
N SER A 107 -2.11 -27.14 -2.89
CA SER A 107 -3.41 -27.31 -2.26
C SER A 107 -3.28 -27.14 -0.74
N LEU A 108 -4.17 -26.34 -0.16
CA LEU A 108 -4.29 -26.10 1.27
C LEU A 108 -5.50 -26.89 1.80
N ASN A 109 -5.29 -27.81 2.74
CA ASN A 109 -6.34 -28.65 3.31
C ASN A 109 -7.22 -29.33 2.23
N GLY A 110 -6.59 -29.81 1.14
CA GLY A 110 -7.24 -30.48 0.04
C GLY A 110 -7.91 -29.59 -1.02
N ARG A 111 -7.92 -28.27 -0.83
CA ARG A 111 -8.46 -27.29 -1.78
C ARG A 111 -7.31 -26.63 -2.55
N SER A 112 -7.51 -26.44 -3.87
CA SER A 112 -6.51 -25.73 -4.70
C SER A 112 -6.21 -24.34 -4.13
N LEU A 113 -4.93 -23.99 -4.10
CA LEU A 113 -4.43 -22.66 -3.66
C LEU A 113 -3.54 -22.07 -4.75
N SER A 114 -3.93 -20.91 -5.27
CA SER A 114 -3.07 -20.10 -6.15
C SER A 114 -2.23 -19.14 -5.34
N LEU A 115 -0.92 -19.08 -5.60
CA LEU A 115 -0.04 -18.07 -5.00
C LEU A 115 -0.18 -16.69 -5.68
N ASP A 116 -0.97 -16.58 -6.74
CA ASP A 116 -1.32 -15.33 -7.39
C ASP A 116 -2.58 -14.69 -6.80
N ASP A 117 -3.34 -15.45 -5.99
CA ASP A 117 -4.55 -14.96 -5.30
C ASP A 117 -4.20 -14.33 -3.95
N THR A 118 -3.76 -13.07 -4.03
CA THR A 118 -3.28 -12.33 -2.86
C THR A 118 -4.32 -12.22 -1.75
N GLU A 119 -5.57 -11.93 -2.09
CA GLU A 119 -6.64 -11.76 -1.11
C GLU A 119 -6.86 -13.03 -0.29
N ARG A 120 -7.00 -14.17 -0.96
CA ARG A 120 -7.17 -15.46 -0.32
C ARG A 120 -5.96 -15.87 0.52
N LEU A 121 -4.73 -15.53 0.08
CA LEU A 121 -3.51 -15.78 0.86
C LEU A 121 -3.50 -14.97 2.15
N LEU A 122 -3.83 -13.68 2.07
CA LEU A 122 -3.92 -12.80 3.24
C LEU A 122 -4.99 -13.28 4.23
N GLU A 123 -6.15 -13.69 3.73
CA GLU A 123 -7.23 -14.28 4.54
C GLU A 123 -6.75 -15.56 5.27
N SER A 124 -6.09 -16.47 4.56
CA SER A 124 -5.57 -17.72 5.15
C SER A 124 -4.49 -17.46 6.20
N ILE A 125 -3.59 -16.49 5.95
CA ILE A 125 -2.60 -16.06 6.95
C ILE A 125 -3.32 -15.45 8.17
N GLY A 126 -4.32 -14.61 7.93
CA GLY A 126 -5.14 -13.99 8.98
C GLY A 126 -5.88 -14.99 9.85
N LYS A 127 -6.39 -16.09 9.28
CA LYS A 127 -7.04 -17.20 9.99
C LYS A 127 -6.07 -18.08 10.77
N GLY A 128 -4.76 -17.99 10.56
CA GLY A 128 -3.76 -18.80 11.26
C GLY A 128 -3.49 -20.17 10.64
N ASP A 129 -3.86 -20.40 9.38
CA ASP A 129 -3.66 -21.68 8.70
C ASP A 129 -2.19 -22.13 8.71
N PHE A 130 -1.26 -21.18 8.80
CA PHE A 130 0.18 -21.37 8.76
C PHE A 130 0.88 -21.14 10.10
N ASP A 131 0.15 -20.89 11.19
CA ASP A 131 0.72 -20.63 12.53
C ASP A 131 1.33 -21.90 13.14
N GLY A 132 2.25 -21.72 14.09
CA GLY A 132 2.88 -22.82 14.82
C GLY A 132 4.17 -23.40 14.19
N VAL A 133 4.75 -22.70 13.22
CA VAL A 133 6.06 -23.01 12.64
C VAL A 133 6.99 -21.83 12.89
N ASP A 134 7.89 -21.94 13.88
CA ASP A 134 8.71 -20.82 14.34
C ASP A 134 9.71 -20.31 13.29
N ASP A 135 10.29 -21.23 12.51
CA ASP A 135 11.28 -20.89 11.46
C ASP A 135 10.67 -20.17 10.26
N TYR A 136 9.38 -20.37 10.01
CA TYR A 136 8.65 -19.82 8.88
C TYR A 136 7.31 -19.27 9.33
N ASN A 137 7.24 -17.94 9.48
CA ASN A 137 6.04 -17.28 9.98
C ASN A 137 5.54 -16.22 9.00
N PRO A 138 4.60 -16.56 8.10
CA PRO A 138 4.09 -15.63 7.09
C PRO A 138 3.35 -14.44 7.72
N ARG A 139 2.73 -14.58 8.89
CA ARG A 139 2.11 -13.46 9.62
C ARG A 139 3.16 -12.44 10.06
N ARG A 140 4.31 -12.89 10.56
CA ARG A 140 5.42 -12.01 10.97
C ARG A 140 6.00 -11.26 9.78
N THR A 141 6.25 -11.94 8.66
CA THR A 141 6.80 -11.31 7.45
C THR A 141 5.79 -10.38 6.77
N MET A 142 4.51 -10.70 6.78
CA MET A 142 3.44 -9.82 6.33
C MET A 142 3.38 -8.52 7.18
N GLN A 143 3.47 -8.64 8.50
CA GLN A 143 3.48 -7.49 9.41
C GLN A 143 4.75 -6.64 9.21
N ALA A 144 5.90 -7.25 9.00
CA ALA A 144 7.14 -6.55 8.69
C ALA A 144 7.04 -5.78 7.37
N ALA A 145 6.43 -6.38 6.35
CA ALA A 145 6.16 -5.75 5.07
C ALA A 145 5.21 -4.54 5.20
N LEU A 146 4.16 -4.66 6.01
CA LEU A 146 3.25 -3.55 6.31
C LEU A 146 3.97 -2.39 7.01
N ASN A 147 4.80 -2.69 8.01
CA ASN A 147 5.58 -1.69 8.70
C ASN A 147 6.60 -0.99 7.79
N LEU A 148 7.29 -1.75 6.92
CA LEU A 148 8.24 -1.21 5.95
C LEU A 148 7.54 -0.28 4.95
N SER A 149 6.42 -0.71 4.40
CA SER A 149 5.64 0.08 3.43
C SER A 149 5.13 1.39 4.03
N ARG A 150 4.67 1.38 5.29
CA ARG A 150 4.27 2.59 6.01
C ARG A 150 5.46 3.55 6.21
N LYS A 151 6.63 3.04 6.65
CA LYS A 151 7.83 3.85 6.80
C LYS A 151 8.28 4.49 5.49
N ARG A 152 8.15 3.80 4.36
CA ARG A 152 8.40 4.37 3.03
C ARG A 152 7.45 5.51 2.71
N ALA A 153 6.15 5.34 2.95
CA ALA A 153 5.15 6.39 2.74
C ALA A 153 5.42 7.62 3.63
N GLU A 154 5.78 7.41 4.90
CA GLU A 154 6.15 8.49 5.84
C GLU A 154 7.43 9.24 5.39
N ALA A 155 8.43 8.52 4.88
CA ALA A 155 9.66 9.12 4.34
C ALA A 155 9.37 10.01 3.13
N VAL A 156 8.47 9.57 2.23
CA VAL A 156 8.02 10.36 1.08
C VAL A 156 7.25 11.60 1.55
N LYS A 157 6.30 11.46 2.49
CA LYS A 157 5.59 12.59 3.10
C LYS A 157 6.57 13.64 3.64
N SER A 158 7.54 13.21 4.44
CA SER A 158 8.54 14.10 5.02
C SER A 158 9.35 14.85 3.96
N SER A 159 9.68 14.16 2.86
CA SER A 159 10.42 14.75 1.74
C SER A 159 9.60 15.79 0.96
N VAL A 160 8.30 15.54 0.75
CA VAL A 160 7.37 16.50 0.12
C VAL A 160 7.23 17.76 0.98
N ILE A 161 7.04 17.60 2.27
CA ILE A 161 6.94 18.72 3.22
C ILE A 161 8.24 19.55 3.23
N ALA A 162 9.40 18.90 3.29
CA ALA A 162 10.70 19.57 3.25
C ALA A 162 10.90 20.34 1.94
N TYR A 163 10.49 19.74 0.81
CA TYR A 163 10.55 20.38 -0.49
C TYR A 163 9.66 21.63 -0.55
N ALA A 164 8.39 21.53 -0.14
CA ALA A 164 7.45 22.64 -0.11
C ALA A 164 7.97 23.79 0.77
N LYS A 165 8.46 23.47 1.98
CA LYS A 165 9.07 24.44 2.90
C LYS A 165 10.27 25.14 2.28
N GLY A 166 11.14 24.40 1.58
CA GLY A 166 12.30 24.97 0.87
C GLY A 166 11.93 25.92 -0.27
N LYS A 167 10.71 25.79 -0.81
CA LYS A 167 10.14 26.68 -1.84
C LYS A 167 9.28 27.82 -1.26
N GLY A 168 9.09 27.87 0.05
CA GLY A 168 8.22 28.85 0.69
C GLY A 168 6.72 28.60 0.45
N ILE A 169 6.35 27.37 0.07
CA ILE A 169 4.96 26.99 -0.20
C ILE A 169 4.36 26.46 1.10
N ALA A 170 3.23 27.04 1.50
CA ALA A 170 2.42 26.51 2.61
C ALA A 170 1.66 25.28 2.13
N VAL A 171 1.78 24.17 2.85
CA VAL A 171 1.05 22.93 2.59
C VAL A 171 0.18 22.60 3.78
N ASP A 172 -1.09 22.33 3.53
CA ASP A 172 -1.97 21.78 4.57
C ASP A 172 -1.60 20.32 4.82
N LEU A 173 -1.02 20.05 5.99
CA LEU A 173 -0.58 18.71 6.36
C LEU A 173 -1.73 17.72 6.50
N SER A 174 -2.95 18.18 6.72
CA SER A 174 -4.15 17.33 6.77
C SER A 174 -4.50 16.74 5.41
N GLN A 175 -4.08 17.40 4.33
CA GLN A 175 -4.27 16.90 2.96
C GLN A 175 -3.24 15.82 2.56
N ILE A 176 -2.19 15.57 3.35
CA ILE A 176 -1.14 14.60 3.02
C ILE A 176 -1.29 13.36 3.89
N GLN A 177 -1.77 12.28 3.30
CA GLN A 177 -2.09 11.04 4.01
C GLN A 177 -1.15 9.88 3.61
N PRO A 178 -0.17 9.51 4.49
CA PRO A 178 0.69 8.36 4.27
C PRO A 178 -0.02 7.09 4.73
N GLN A 179 -0.02 6.06 3.87
CA GLN A 179 -0.63 4.76 4.14
C GLN A 179 0.36 3.64 3.81
N GLY A 180 0.49 2.66 4.70
CA GLY A 180 1.17 1.40 4.40
C GLY A 180 0.16 0.39 3.89
N VAL A 181 0.36 -0.10 2.67
CA VAL A 181 -0.48 -1.13 2.04
C VAL A 181 0.13 -2.53 2.24
N GLY A 182 1.41 -2.58 2.56
CA GLY A 182 2.13 -3.85 2.70
C GLY A 182 2.19 -4.62 1.39
N ILE A 183 1.74 -5.87 1.44
CA ILE A 183 1.68 -6.79 0.30
C ILE A 183 0.27 -7.01 -0.24
N ALA A 184 -0.72 -6.22 0.21
CA ALA A 184 -2.12 -6.44 -0.14
C ALA A 184 -2.43 -6.12 -1.61
N GLU A 185 -1.70 -5.16 -2.19
CA GLU A 185 -1.89 -4.73 -3.57
C GLU A 185 -0.56 -4.82 -4.34
N PRO A 186 -0.06 -6.02 -4.61
CA PRO A 186 1.17 -6.19 -5.36
C PRO A 186 0.96 -5.82 -6.84
N PHE A 187 1.96 -5.21 -7.46
CA PHE A 187 1.99 -5.04 -8.91
C PHE A 187 2.17 -6.39 -9.61
N ILE A 188 3.01 -7.26 -9.01
CA ILE A 188 3.21 -8.64 -9.40
C ILE A 188 2.96 -9.52 -8.17
N SER A 189 1.86 -10.28 -8.17
CA SER A 189 1.42 -11.09 -7.03
C SER A 189 2.42 -12.19 -6.67
N LYS A 190 3.06 -12.79 -7.68
CA LYS A 190 4.03 -13.88 -7.53
C LYS A 190 5.29 -13.60 -8.34
N PRO A 191 6.21 -12.76 -7.83
CA PRO A 191 7.43 -12.45 -8.53
C PRO A 191 8.28 -13.71 -8.79
N ARG A 192 8.88 -13.77 -9.98
CA ARG A 192 9.74 -14.87 -10.42
C ARG A 192 11.21 -14.47 -10.53
N SER A 193 11.49 -13.18 -10.36
CA SER A 193 12.83 -12.61 -10.42
C SER A 193 12.98 -11.43 -9.44
N VAL A 194 14.23 -11.04 -9.17
CA VAL A 194 14.54 -9.86 -8.38
C VAL A 194 13.95 -8.59 -9.02
N VAL A 195 14.01 -8.50 -10.36
CA VAL A 195 13.48 -7.37 -11.11
C VAL A 195 11.97 -7.24 -10.94
N GLU A 196 11.24 -8.35 -10.98
CA GLU A 196 9.81 -8.36 -10.72
C GLU A 196 9.48 -8.00 -9.27
N ALA A 197 10.26 -8.52 -8.31
CA ALA A 197 10.10 -8.18 -6.90
C ALA A 197 10.35 -6.68 -6.62
N GLU A 198 11.33 -6.07 -7.28
CA GLU A 198 11.63 -4.65 -7.16
C GLU A 198 10.46 -3.76 -7.62
N GLN A 199 9.63 -4.19 -8.57
CA GLN A 199 8.44 -3.44 -9.00
C GLN A 199 7.38 -3.32 -7.89
N ASN A 200 7.35 -4.25 -6.94
CA ASN A 200 6.47 -4.18 -5.78
C ASN A 200 7.01 -3.24 -4.69
N MET A 201 8.30 -2.94 -4.67
CA MET A 201 8.96 -2.11 -3.65
C MET A 201 8.82 -0.63 -3.99
N ARG A 202 7.62 -0.11 -3.86
CA ARG A 202 7.26 1.23 -4.35
C ARG A 202 6.44 2.03 -3.36
N VAL A 203 6.40 3.33 -3.58
CA VAL A 203 5.40 4.24 -3.05
C VAL A 203 4.65 4.85 -4.23
N GLU A 204 3.35 4.71 -4.27
CA GLU A 204 2.46 5.41 -5.18
C GLU A 204 2.05 6.74 -4.54
N PHE A 205 2.32 7.80 -5.25
CA PHE A 205 1.94 9.13 -4.87
C PHE A 205 0.78 9.58 -5.76
N ARG A 206 -0.35 9.95 -5.15
CA ARG A 206 -1.58 10.28 -5.88
C ARG A 206 -2.22 11.55 -5.34
N VAL A 207 -2.57 12.48 -6.21
CA VAL A 207 -3.52 13.54 -5.87
C VAL A 207 -4.92 13.06 -6.21
N ILE A 208 -5.74 12.90 -5.21
CA ILE A 208 -7.09 12.35 -5.31
C ILE A 208 -8.11 13.44 -5.01
N ARG A 209 -9.15 13.52 -5.83
CA ARG A 209 -10.31 14.36 -5.55
C ARG A 209 -11.24 13.62 -4.62
N VAL A 210 -11.55 14.22 -3.46
CA VAL A 210 -12.56 13.72 -2.52
C VAL A 210 -13.84 14.54 -2.63
N SER A 211 -14.97 13.93 -2.33
CA SER A 211 -16.27 14.62 -2.38
C SER A 211 -16.40 15.56 -1.18
N ALA A 212 -16.38 16.86 -1.42
CA ALA A 212 -16.52 17.89 -0.39
C ALA A 212 -17.95 18.47 -0.32
N GLU A 213 -18.74 18.25 -1.37
CA GLU A 213 -20.09 18.79 -1.50
C GLU A 213 -21.03 17.71 -2.03
N VAL A 214 -22.28 17.79 -1.64
CA VAL A 214 -23.36 16.92 -2.13
C VAL A 214 -23.63 17.23 -3.60
N THR A 215 -23.65 16.21 -4.46
CA THR A 215 -23.76 16.36 -5.91
C THR A 215 -24.98 15.66 -6.53
N GLN A 216 -25.72 14.83 -5.76
CA GLN A 216 -26.86 14.06 -6.24
C GLN A 216 -28.05 14.19 -5.29
N GLU A 217 -29.28 14.13 -5.83
CA GLU A 217 -30.51 14.21 -5.01
C GLU A 217 -30.62 13.07 -3.99
N SER A 218 -30.10 11.88 -4.33
CA SER A 218 -30.06 10.73 -3.42
C SER A 218 -29.22 10.96 -2.15
N ASP A 219 -28.29 11.92 -2.18
CA ASP A 219 -27.44 12.25 -1.04
C ASP A 219 -28.18 12.99 0.09
N PHE A 220 -29.44 13.43 -0.17
CA PHE A 220 -30.31 14.08 0.82
C PHE A 220 -31.31 13.13 1.49
N ASP A 221 -31.22 11.85 1.21
CA ASP A 221 -32.13 10.80 1.70
C ASP A 221 -31.65 10.25 3.07
N PHE A 222 -31.64 11.14 4.11
CA PHE A 222 -31.22 10.82 5.48
C PHE A 222 -32.26 11.11 6.54
#